data_d0dd9c0e7f024033cd8eecaad44b4210
#
_entry.id   d0dd9c0e7f024033cd8eecaad44b4210
#
_cell.length_a   1.000
_cell.length_b   1.000
_cell.length_c   1.000
_cell.angle_alpha   90.00
_cell.angle_beta   90.00
_cell.angle_gamma   90.00
#
_symmetry.space_group_name_H-M   'P 1'
#
loop_
_entity.id
_entity.type
_entity.pdbx_description
1 polymer ?
#
loop_
_entity_poly.entity_id
_entity_poly.type
_entity_poly.pdbx_seq_one_letter_code
_entity_poly.pdbx_strand_id
1 'polypeptide(L)'
;MRKAKIVDTIGPSTEDYDNLLKLVEAGMDVARLNRSHGTPEDHLKVYNNVRKASEATGRNVAALVDLQGPKIRCGWFKKNADGEDKVQLQLGQEFVITTDASTMKHSS
;
A
#
# COMPACT_ATOMS: atom_id res chain seq x y z
N MET A 1 5.14 -29.78 -7.98
CA MET A 1 4.12 -28.84 -7.44
C MET A 1 4.61 -28.27 -6.12
N ARG A 2 4.65 -26.95 -5.97
CA ARG A 2 5.00 -26.32 -4.70
C ARG A 2 3.90 -26.53 -3.68
N LYS A 3 4.26 -26.86 -2.45
CA LYS A 3 3.30 -26.98 -1.32
C LYS A 3 3.00 -25.63 -0.66
N ALA A 4 3.88 -24.63 -0.86
CA ALA A 4 3.69 -23.27 -0.38
C ALA A 4 3.21 -22.35 -1.52
N LYS A 5 2.43 -21.34 -1.18
CA LYS A 5 2.00 -20.27 -2.09
C LYS A 5 2.73 -18.99 -1.75
N ILE A 6 3.13 -18.25 -2.78
CA ILE A 6 3.82 -16.97 -2.64
C ILE A 6 2.78 -15.86 -2.72
N VAL A 7 2.70 -15.06 -1.65
CA VAL A 7 1.85 -13.87 -1.58
C VAL A 7 2.74 -12.63 -1.65
N ASP A 8 2.62 -11.85 -2.71
CA ASP A 8 3.39 -10.62 -2.89
C ASP A 8 2.49 -9.40 -2.68
N THR A 9 2.95 -8.46 -1.87
CA THR A 9 2.28 -7.17 -1.72
C THR A 9 2.66 -6.27 -2.87
N ILE A 10 1.67 -5.83 -3.64
CA ILE A 10 1.88 -4.92 -4.75
C ILE A 10 1.94 -3.48 -4.23
N GLY A 11 2.99 -2.78 -4.60
CA GLY A 11 3.26 -1.39 -4.23
C GLY A 11 3.78 -0.57 -5.40
N PRO A 12 4.17 0.71 -5.16
CA PRO A 12 4.55 1.64 -6.24
C PRO A 12 5.66 1.14 -7.18
N SER A 13 6.58 0.32 -6.67
CA SER A 13 7.66 -0.26 -7.49
C SER A 13 7.25 -1.46 -8.33
N THR A 14 6.06 -2.02 -8.10
CA THR A 14 5.61 -3.29 -8.70
C THR A 14 4.22 -3.23 -9.34
N GLU A 15 3.55 -2.06 -9.28
CA GLU A 15 2.17 -1.90 -9.74
C GLU A 15 2.01 -1.81 -11.25
N ASP A 16 3.08 -1.49 -11.97
CA ASP A 16 3.04 -1.45 -13.42
C ASP A 16 2.99 -2.87 -14.03
N TYR A 17 2.45 -2.95 -15.25
CA TYR A 17 2.21 -4.23 -15.90
C TYR A 17 3.47 -5.06 -16.11
N ASP A 18 4.59 -4.43 -16.51
CA ASP A 18 5.81 -5.16 -16.83
C ASP A 18 6.45 -5.80 -15.60
N ASN A 19 6.43 -5.09 -14.46
CA ASN A 19 6.92 -5.64 -13.20
C ASN A 19 5.97 -6.70 -12.64
N LEU A 20 4.66 -6.52 -12.75
CA LEU A 20 3.68 -7.55 -12.39
C LEU A 20 3.86 -8.82 -13.22
N LEU A 21 4.09 -8.68 -14.52
CA LEU A 21 4.35 -9.83 -15.39
C LEU A 21 5.57 -10.62 -14.93
N LYS A 22 6.67 -9.94 -14.61
CA LYS A 22 7.89 -10.58 -14.06
C LYS A 22 7.62 -11.30 -12.74
N LEU A 23 6.82 -10.72 -11.84
CA LEU A 23 6.46 -11.37 -10.58
C LEU A 23 5.63 -12.64 -10.80
N VAL A 24 4.69 -12.61 -11.74
CA VAL A 24 3.88 -13.78 -12.10
C VAL A 24 4.78 -14.87 -12.70
N GLU A 25 5.69 -14.51 -13.62
CA GLU A 25 6.64 -15.44 -14.22
C GLU A 25 7.61 -16.04 -13.17
N ALA A 26 8.05 -15.23 -12.20
CA ALA A 26 8.90 -15.67 -11.10
C ALA A 26 8.19 -16.59 -10.10
N GLY A 27 6.86 -16.63 -10.11
CA GLY A 27 6.09 -17.59 -9.33
C GLY A 27 5.13 -17.01 -8.31
N MET A 28 4.74 -15.75 -8.42
CA MET A 28 3.69 -15.17 -7.60
C MET A 28 2.38 -15.95 -7.76
N ASP A 29 1.77 -16.35 -6.66
CA ASP A 29 0.47 -17.04 -6.65
C ASP A 29 -0.67 -16.10 -6.26
N VAL A 30 -0.39 -15.11 -5.40
CA VAL A 30 -1.38 -14.17 -4.87
C VAL A 30 -0.81 -12.75 -4.89
N ALA A 31 -1.51 -11.83 -5.52
CA ALA A 31 -1.24 -10.41 -5.48
C ALA A 31 -2.06 -9.77 -4.33
N ARG A 32 -1.40 -9.28 -3.27
CA ARG A 32 -2.04 -8.60 -2.16
C ARG A 32 -2.12 -7.09 -2.44
N LEU A 33 -3.33 -6.55 -2.41
CA LEU A 33 -3.65 -5.14 -2.56
C LEU A 33 -3.96 -4.55 -1.19
N ASN A 34 -3.05 -3.75 -0.63
CA ASN A 34 -3.22 -3.16 0.69
C ASN A 34 -4.10 -1.91 0.62
N ARG A 35 -5.35 -2.01 1.07
CA ARG A 35 -6.32 -0.90 1.10
C ARG A 35 -6.00 0.20 2.11
N SER A 36 -4.98 0.04 2.92
CA SER A 36 -4.48 1.11 3.80
C SER A 36 -3.71 2.21 3.04
N HIS A 37 -3.33 1.96 1.79
CA HIS A 37 -2.58 2.88 0.92
C HIS A 37 -3.22 2.94 -0.46
N GLY A 38 -3.06 4.09 -1.14
CA GLY A 38 -3.58 4.31 -2.47
C GLY A 38 -5.09 4.60 -2.53
N THR A 39 -5.56 4.92 -3.72
CA THR A 39 -6.98 5.21 -4.01
C THR A 39 -7.70 3.96 -4.54
N PRO A 40 -9.05 3.93 -4.56
CA PRO A 40 -9.79 2.85 -5.22
C PRO A 40 -9.42 2.68 -6.68
N GLU A 41 -9.15 3.78 -7.40
CA GLU A 41 -8.75 3.80 -8.80
C GLU A 41 -7.38 3.16 -9.01
N ASP A 42 -6.42 3.46 -8.14
CA ASP A 42 -5.09 2.84 -8.16
C ASP A 42 -5.20 1.32 -7.99
N HIS A 43 -6.01 0.87 -7.03
CA HIS A 43 -6.22 -0.55 -6.78
C HIS A 43 -6.92 -1.26 -7.94
N LEU A 44 -7.88 -0.60 -8.59
CA LEU A 44 -8.54 -1.14 -9.77
C LEU A 44 -7.56 -1.30 -10.94
N LYS A 45 -6.68 -0.33 -11.15
CA LYS A 45 -5.62 -0.39 -12.16
C LYS A 45 -4.69 -1.58 -11.91
N VAL A 46 -4.23 -1.74 -10.68
CA VAL A 46 -3.36 -2.87 -10.29
C VAL A 46 -4.08 -4.20 -10.48
N TYR A 47 -5.33 -4.30 -10.05
CA TYR A 47 -6.15 -5.51 -10.25
C TYR A 47 -6.24 -5.90 -11.74
N ASN A 48 -6.53 -4.92 -12.60
CA ASN A 48 -6.62 -5.16 -14.05
C ASN A 48 -5.27 -5.62 -14.62
N ASN A 49 -4.16 -5.04 -14.17
CA ASN A 49 -2.82 -5.47 -14.57
C ASN A 49 -2.52 -6.90 -14.11
N VAL A 50 -2.92 -7.28 -12.90
CA VAL A 50 -2.78 -8.66 -12.40
C VAL A 50 -3.58 -9.64 -13.27
N ARG A 51 -4.83 -9.31 -13.61
CA ARG A 51 -5.64 -10.15 -14.49
C ARG A 51 -5.01 -10.31 -15.85
N LYS A 52 -4.54 -9.22 -16.45
CA LYS A 52 -3.87 -9.23 -17.76
C LYS A 52 -2.59 -10.07 -17.73
N ALA A 53 -1.77 -9.96 -16.67
CA ALA A 53 -0.56 -10.78 -16.52
C ALA A 53 -0.87 -12.27 -16.32
N SER A 54 -1.91 -12.58 -15.54
CA SER A 54 -2.42 -13.94 -15.35
C SER A 54 -2.84 -14.58 -16.68
N GLU A 55 -3.60 -13.86 -17.49
CA GLU A 55 -4.03 -14.30 -18.82
C GLU A 55 -2.83 -14.51 -19.78
N ALA A 56 -1.92 -13.54 -19.82
CA ALA A 56 -0.76 -13.59 -20.72
C ALA A 56 0.18 -14.76 -20.43
N THR A 57 0.30 -15.16 -19.16
CA THR A 57 1.17 -16.26 -18.73
C THR A 57 0.48 -17.61 -18.65
N GLY A 58 -0.85 -17.63 -18.71
CA GLY A 58 -1.67 -18.84 -18.46
C GLY A 58 -1.60 -19.35 -17.02
N ARG A 59 -1.07 -18.53 -16.08
CA ARG A 59 -0.96 -18.87 -14.66
C ARG A 59 -2.14 -18.30 -13.88
N ASN A 60 -2.68 -19.10 -12.97
CA ASN A 60 -3.72 -18.65 -12.07
C ASN A 60 -3.11 -17.80 -10.95
N VAL A 61 -3.41 -16.50 -10.94
CA VAL A 61 -3.01 -15.57 -9.88
C VAL A 61 -4.25 -15.04 -9.19
N ALA A 62 -4.34 -15.24 -7.88
CA ALA A 62 -5.41 -14.68 -7.06
C ALA A 62 -5.11 -13.22 -6.70
N ALA A 63 -6.16 -12.40 -6.57
CA ALA A 63 -6.04 -11.06 -5.99
C ALA A 63 -6.65 -11.08 -4.58
N LEU A 64 -5.84 -10.68 -3.60
CA LEU A 64 -6.24 -10.55 -2.20
C LEU A 64 -6.36 -9.08 -1.86
N VAL A 65 -7.58 -8.61 -1.61
CA VAL A 65 -7.84 -7.24 -1.17
C VAL A 65 -7.84 -7.21 0.35
N ASP A 66 -6.80 -6.61 0.92
CA ASP A 66 -6.65 -6.49 2.36
C ASP A 66 -7.30 -5.21 2.85
N LEU A 67 -8.51 -5.36 3.41
CA LEU A 67 -9.34 -4.24 3.85
C LEU A 67 -8.80 -3.62 5.13
N GLN A 68 -8.96 -2.30 5.24
CA GLN A 68 -8.74 -1.61 6.50
C GLN A 68 -9.78 -2.07 7.52
N GLY A 69 -9.33 -2.70 8.60
CA GLY A 69 -10.17 -2.91 9.79
C GLY A 69 -10.37 -1.62 10.59
N PRO A 70 -11.18 -1.66 11.66
CA PRO A 70 -11.24 -0.57 12.63
C PRO A 70 -9.85 -0.39 13.24
N LYS A 71 -9.34 0.86 13.18
CA LYS A 71 -8.01 1.20 13.70
C LYS A 71 -7.96 2.63 14.22
N ILE A 72 -7.10 2.85 15.19
CA ILE A 72 -6.71 4.19 15.66
C ILE A 72 -5.50 4.60 14.82
N ARG A 73 -5.58 5.74 14.16
CA ARG A 73 -4.52 6.27 13.32
C ARG A 73 -4.36 7.76 13.52
N CYS A 74 -3.12 8.25 13.50
CA CYS A 74 -2.84 9.68 13.45
C CYS A 74 -3.45 10.31 12.19
N GLY A 75 -3.89 11.54 12.31
CA GLY A 75 -4.26 12.37 11.15
C GLY A 75 -3.05 12.77 10.32
N TRP A 76 -3.29 13.56 9.30
CA TRP A 76 -2.23 14.06 8.43
C TRP A 76 -1.38 15.11 9.17
N PHE A 77 -0.08 15.01 9.00
CA PHE A 77 0.86 16.02 9.46
C PHE A 77 1.04 17.10 8.39
N LYS A 78 1.54 18.27 8.79
CA LYS A 78 2.01 19.26 7.85
C LYS A 78 3.23 18.69 7.10
N LYS A 79 3.23 18.80 5.78
CA LYS A 79 4.37 18.33 4.99
C LYS A 79 5.65 19.05 5.41
N ASN A 80 6.73 18.29 5.61
CA ASN A 80 8.04 18.84 5.88
C ASN A 80 8.64 19.53 4.64
N ALA A 81 9.87 20.05 4.76
CA ALA A 81 10.56 20.72 3.65
C ALA A 81 10.75 19.84 2.41
N ASP A 82 10.81 18.51 2.61
CA ASP A 82 10.96 17.51 1.53
C ASP A 82 9.60 17.08 0.93
N GLY A 83 8.49 17.68 1.39
CA GLY A 83 7.14 17.36 0.94
C GLY A 83 6.58 16.06 1.54
N GLU A 84 7.23 15.48 2.52
CA GLU A 84 6.79 14.27 3.20
C GLU A 84 5.86 14.59 4.38
N ASP A 85 4.85 13.73 4.57
CA ASP A 85 3.91 13.80 5.70
C ASP A 85 4.52 13.09 6.94
N LYS A 86 5.59 13.69 7.46
CA LYS A 86 6.38 13.14 8.57
C LYS A 86 6.75 14.22 9.58
N VAL A 87 6.82 13.84 10.83
CA VAL A 87 7.32 14.66 11.94
C VAL A 87 8.53 13.99 12.57
N GLN A 88 9.64 14.73 12.65
CA GLN A 88 10.85 14.26 13.33
C GLN A 88 10.70 14.52 14.82
N LEU A 89 10.81 13.47 15.62
CA LEU A 89 10.78 13.55 17.09
C LEU A 89 12.18 13.33 17.66
N GLN A 90 12.48 14.03 18.73
CA GLN A 90 13.72 13.84 19.49
C GLN A 90 13.46 13.09 20.79
N LEU A 91 14.46 12.38 21.28
CA LEU A 91 14.36 11.67 22.55
C LEU A 91 14.08 12.65 23.68
N GLY A 92 13.02 12.40 24.47
CA GLY A 92 12.59 13.26 25.57
C GLY A 92 11.77 14.49 25.18
N GLN A 93 11.52 14.68 23.87
CA GLN A 93 10.63 15.76 23.42
C GLN A 93 9.19 15.51 23.88
N GLU A 94 8.54 16.55 24.36
CA GLU A 94 7.09 16.51 24.63
C GLU A 94 6.32 16.42 23.32
N PHE A 95 5.39 15.48 23.25
CA PHE A 95 4.53 15.28 22.09
C PHE A 95 3.07 15.09 22.54
N VAL A 96 2.19 15.98 22.10
CA VAL A 96 0.77 15.96 22.48
C VAL A 96 -0.06 15.25 21.43
N ILE A 97 -0.83 14.25 21.86
CA ILE A 97 -1.82 13.56 21.01
C ILE A 97 -3.21 14.07 21.43
N THR A 98 -3.97 14.52 20.46
CA THR A 98 -5.32 15.08 20.69
C THR A 98 -6.29 14.61 19.62
N THR A 99 -7.58 14.53 19.99
CA THR A 99 -8.68 14.31 19.05
C THR A 99 -9.33 15.61 18.57
N ASP A 100 -8.85 16.76 19.06
CA ASP A 100 -9.37 18.07 18.67
C ASP A 100 -8.79 18.49 17.31
N ALA A 101 -9.64 18.44 16.28
CA ALA A 101 -9.29 18.83 14.93
C ALA A 101 -8.91 20.32 14.79
N SER A 102 -9.30 21.20 15.72
CA SER A 102 -8.95 22.61 15.69
C SER A 102 -7.47 22.85 15.93
N THR A 103 -6.80 21.96 16.66
CA THR A 103 -5.38 22.04 16.98
C THR A 103 -4.48 21.54 15.86
N MET A 104 -5.03 20.82 14.88
CA MET A 104 -4.27 20.31 13.73
C MET A 104 -3.72 21.41 12.81
N LYS A 105 -4.21 22.64 12.96
CA LYS A 105 -3.80 23.79 12.12
C LYS A 105 -2.54 24.51 12.61
N HIS A 106 -1.98 24.16 13.76
CA HIS A 106 -0.97 24.99 14.43
C HIS A 106 0.29 24.28 14.91
N SER A 107 0.70 23.18 14.32
CA SER A 107 2.10 22.74 14.49
C SER A 107 2.96 23.48 13.46
N SER A 108 3.27 24.72 13.77
CA SER A 108 4.32 25.49 13.09
C SER A 108 5.70 24.96 13.50
#